data_03a58a5521ff0160493bba924ab3be25
#
_entry.id   03a58a5521ff0160493bba924ab3be25
#
_cell.length_a   1.000
_cell.length_b   1.000
_cell.length_c   1.000
_cell.angle_alpha   90.00
_cell.angle_beta   90.00
_cell.angle_gamma   90.00
#
_symmetry.space_group_name_H-M   'P 1'
#
loop_
_entity.id
_entity.type
_entity.pdbx_description
1 polymer ?
#
loop_
_entity_poly.entity_id
_entity_poly.type
_entity_poly.pdbx_seq_one_letter_code
_entity_poly.pdbx_strand_id
1 'polypeptide(L)'
;MDMVSADEIFTVNATTRSHQIEIKSIDTTIQDLLWRVQQLRAKRANHLDAMAKLRGSISMAWRAPDDVIALIFEHGVAGGWVNAPLVFSHVCAKWRRASFVPRVWSHIHLTSESLDPIAKTRHWLSRALQSPLFVTVGVQVFNHHTLGAFELLLERASQWRAVTLNTRFAQQANDILYQCPRPFPHLHTLNIVSFSIGVATEQGVDELTGLYNAFADAPSLSHARIVSNRFPPSIPPTVVDLSLQLRDVVSSRPSLFAALEMLGTLPSLRNLTLVIPTQFAQVVCSNADLAREMYFHHLERLTIDTPPDFNEVLQHIQTPVLRYLHLRSTEPPLNRPHEGTGEALLQFLRSSNPPIKLLELHDVDIRRDDFLQCFISLPHLEELRLHETEISNDSFLSLYGPTGVCPRLKRLDLRWCEQLAGQALADLVQSRIDPTANQRRLFDPIEEITVINCALVDESSVLDLAQATVCSVVVRNLEDHCRPRDCCNNSRYGQRFRLRDQKDLGSPKRSNIKLVLY
;
A
#
# COMPACT_ATOMS: atom_id res chain seq x y z
N MET A 1 -59.12 15.33 69.19
CA MET A 1 -57.91 16.17 68.96
C MET A 1 -57.24 16.27 70.31
N ASP A 2 -56.33 15.35 70.61
CA ASP A 2 -55.59 15.35 71.86
C ASP A 2 -54.63 16.54 71.86
N MET A 3 -54.82 17.44 72.81
CA MET A 3 -53.93 18.58 73.00
C MET A 3 -52.58 18.08 73.52
N VAL A 4 -51.55 18.27 72.75
CA VAL A 4 -50.17 17.93 73.12
C VAL A 4 -49.81 18.69 74.38
N SER A 5 -49.34 17.98 75.41
CA SER A 5 -48.97 18.53 76.70
C SER A 5 -47.80 19.50 76.58
N ALA A 6 -47.79 20.57 77.40
CA ALA A 6 -46.70 21.54 77.45
C ALA A 6 -45.34 20.88 77.78
N ASP A 7 -45.33 19.80 78.56
CA ASP A 7 -44.13 19.00 78.88
C ASP A 7 -43.62 18.18 77.68
N GLU A 8 -44.53 17.68 76.86
CA GLU A 8 -44.11 16.98 75.57
C GLU A 8 -43.50 17.96 74.61
N ILE A 9 -44.03 19.16 74.45
CA ILE A 9 -43.45 20.22 73.62
C ILE A 9 -42.05 20.61 74.11
N PHE A 10 -41.88 20.73 75.42
CA PHE A 10 -40.58 21.08 76.01
C PHE A 10 -39.55 19.97 75.81
N THR A 11 -39.90 18.70 76.00
CA THR A 11 -39.02 17.55 75.78
C THR A 11 -38.64 17.40 74.31
N VAL A 12 -39.56 17.58 73.37
CA VAL A 12 -39.27 17.56 71.90
C VAL A 12 -38.33 18.71 71.51
N ASN A 13 -38.58 19.91 72.08
CA ASN A 13 -37.71 21.07 71.80
C ASN A 13 -36.26 20.88 72.33
N ALA A 14 -36.15 20.28 73.57
CA ALA A 14 -34.85 19.99 74.17
C ALA A 14 -34.06 18.94 73.36
N THR A 15 -34.73 17.84 72.92
CA THR A 15 -34.12 16.81 72.05
C THR A 15 -33.77 17.34 70.68
N THR A 16 -34.61 18.15 70.08
CA THR A 16 -34.32 18.81 68.79
C THR A 16 -33.12 19.72 68.92
N ARG A 17 -32.96 20.47 69.98
CA ARG A 17 -31.80 21.31 70.25
C ARG A 17 -30.50 20.50 70.41
N SER A 18 -30.59 19.36 71.13
CA SER A 18 -29.44 18.42 71.22
C SER A 18 -28.99 17.90 69.85
N HIS A 19 -29.95 17.43 69.06
CA HIS A 19 -29.62 16.96 67.68
C HIS A 19 -29.08 18.07 66.80
N GLN A 20 -29.54 19.31 66.91
CA GLN A 20 -29.00 20.45 66.19
C GLN A 20 -27.53 20.75 66.53
N ILE A 21 -27.17 20.61 67.84
CA ILE A 21 -25.79 20.78 68.29
C ILE A 21 -24.88 19.65 67.70
N GLU A 22 -25.42 18.43 67.76
CA GLU A 22 -24.69 17.25 67.22
C GLU A 22 -24.51 17.34 65.73
N ILE A 23 -25.50 17.74 64.93
CA ILE A 23 -25.42 18.00 63.51
C ILE A 23 -24.35 19.05 63.23
N LYS A 24 -24.30 20.16 63.93
CA LYS A 24 -23.26 21.18 63.77
C LYS A 24 -21.85 20.65 64.04
N SER A 25 -21.69 19.78 65.04
CA SER A 25 -20.44 19.14 65.37
C SER A 25 -19.98 18.19 64.23
N ILE A 26 -20.93 17.41 63.72
CA ILE A 26 -20.68 16.53 62.58
C ILE A 26 -20.31 17.35 61.34
N ASP A 27 -21.01 18.41 61.01
CA ASP A 27 -20.74 19.30 59.88
C ASP A 27 -19.33 19.92 59.96
N THR A 28 -18.90 20.37 61.12
CA THR A 28 -17.54 20.89 61.34
C THR A 28 -16.49 19.81 61.13
N THR A 29 -16.75 18.59 61.59
CA THR A 29 -15.85 17.44 61.39
C THR A 29 -15.77 17.07 59.91
N ILE A 30 -16.89 17.10 59.20
CA ILE A 30 -16.90 16.88 57.74
C ILE A 30 -16.05 17.93 57.01
N GLN A 31 -16.18 19.20 57.38
CA GLN A 31 -15.39 20.28 56.78
C GLN A 31 -13.87 20.10 57.03
N ASP A 32 -13.49 19.73 58.25
CA ASP A 32 -12.09 19.44 58.59
C ASP A 32 -11.53 18.25 57.78
N LEU A 33 -12.31 17.17 57.70
CA LEU A 33 -11.94 15.99 56.91
C LEU A 33 -11.81 16.32 55.40
N LEU A 34 -12.72 17.11 54.85
CA LEU A 34 -12.66 17.56 53.46
C LEU A 34 -11.38 18.41 53.20
N TRP A 35 -11.07 19.34 54.10
CA TRP A 35 -9.85 20.12 54.03
C TRP A 35 -8.61 19.22 54.09
N ARG A 36 -8.56 18.23 54.99
CA ARG A 36 -7.46 17.27 55.13
C ARG A 36 -7.31 16.39 53.89
N VAL A 37 -8.41 15.97 53.25
CA VAL A 37 -8.40 15.25 51.96
C VAL A 37 -7.80 16.13 50.87
N GLN A 38 -8.15 17.41 50.78
CA GLN A 38 -7.55 18.33 49.82
C GLN A 38 -6.03 18.47 50.01
N GLN A 39 -5.58 18.62 51.25
CA GLN A 39 -4.14 18.69 51.60
C GLN A 39 -3.40 17.40 51.19
N LEU A 40 -3.96 16.24 51.45
CA LEU A 40 -3.39 14.96 51.08
C LEU A 40 -3.36 14.76 49.54
N ARG A 41 -4.40 15.21 48.84
CA ARG A 41 -4.45 15.21 47.38
C ARG A 41 -3.33 16.10 46.78
N ALA A 42 -3.12 17.30 47.34
CA ALA A 42 -2.06 18.19 46.92
C ALA A 42 -0.66 17.58 47.16
N LYS A 43 -0.42 16.98 48.36
CA LYS A 43 0.83 16.25 48.63
C LYS A 43 1.06 15.09 47.67
N ARG A 44 0.00 14.29 47.39
CA ARG A 44 0.08 13.18 46.43
C ARG A 44 0.45 13.69 45.01
N ALA A 45 -0.17 14.79 44.58
CA ALA A 45 0.15 15.39 43.26
C ALA A 45 1.62 15.83 43.19
N ASN A 46 2.16 16.46 44.24
CA ASN A 46 3.55 16.86 44.33
C ASN A 46 4.51 15.65 44.25
N HIS A 47 4.20 14.54 44.93
CA HIS A 47 5.01 13.34 44.86
C HIS A 47 4.94 12.67 43.48
N LEU A 48 3.77 12.65 42.85
CA LEU A 48 3.65 12.13 41.49
C LEU A 48 4.45 12.95 40.49
N ASP A 49 4.44 14.28 40.58
CA ASP A 49 5.23 15.18 39.75
C ASP A 49 6.74 14.98 39.98
N ALA A 50 7.17 14.88 41.26
CA ALA A 50 8.59 14.56 41.56
C ALA A 50 9.01 13.20 41.00
N MET A 51 8.18 12.17 41.14
CA MET A 51 8.45 10.84 40.54
C MET A 51 8.54 10.91 39.02
N ALA A 52 7.63 11.65 38.37
CA ALA A 52 7.65 11.84 36.91
C ALA A 52 8.95 12.54 36.45
N LYS A 53 9.39 13.59 37.16
CA LYS A 53 10.65 14.28 36.91
C LYS A 53 11.88 13.36 37.06
N LEU A 54 11.94 12.58 38.13
CA LEU A 54 13.03 11.62 38.35
C LEU A 54 13.07 10.53 37.27
N ARG A 55 11.92 9.94 36.92
CA ARG A 55 11.84 8.97 35.82
C ARG A 55 12.21 9.60 34.47
N GLY A 56 11.77 10.84 34.25
CA GLY A 56 12.13 11.59 33.04
C GLY A 56 13.65 11.75 32.90
N SER A 57 14.36 12.10 33.97
CA SER A 57 15.81 12.37 33.92
C SER A 57 16.66 11.16 33.49
N ILE A 58 16.20 9.94 33.71
CA ILE A 58 16.88 8.71 33.29
C ILE A 58 16.43 8.20 31.92
N SER A 59 15.35 8.75 31.35
CA SER A 59 14.83 8.28 30.06
C SER A 59 15.75 8.74 28.92
N MET A 60 15.94 7.88 27.91
CA MET A 60 16.71 8.22 26.70
C MET A 60 16.09 9.44 25.97
N ALA A 61 14.76 9.52 25.92
CA ALA A 61 14.04 10.63 25.30
C ALA A 61 14.33 11.99 25.98
N TRP A 62 14.53 12.01 27.29
CA TRP A 62 14.90 13.22 28.01
C TRP A 62 16.37 13.63 27.77
N ARG A 63 17.25 12.63 27.59
CA ARG A 63 18.70 12.83 27.38
C ARG A 63 19.04 13.15 25.93
N ALA A 64 18.22 12.73 24.96
CA ALA A 64 18.45 12.99 23.55
C ALA A 64 18.50 14.50 23.26
N PRO A 65 19.40 15.00 22.41
CA PRO A 65 19.40 16.40 21.93
C PRO A 65 18.07 16.78 21.26
N ASP A 66 17.74 18.08 21.27
CA ASP A 66 16.45 18.55 20.71
C ASP A 66 16.32 18.29 19.19
N ASP A 67 17.43 18.31 18.45
CA ASP A 67 17.49 17.98 17.02
C ASP A 67 17.21 16.49 16.73
N VAL A 68 17.72 15.59 17.58
CA VAL A 68 17.41 14.14 17.48
C VAL A 68 15.93 13.90 17.76
N ILE A 69 15.36 14.58 18.76
CA ILE A 69 13.93 14.47 19.08
C ILE A 69 13.11 15.03 17.90
N ALA A 70 13.48 16.15 17.33
CA ALA A 70 12.83 16.74 16.16
C ALA A 70 12.84 15.76 14.96
N LEU A 71 13.97 15.10 14.70
CA LEU A 71 14.09 14.09 13.63
C LEU A 71 13.14 12.90 13.87
N ILE A 72 13.04 12.42 15.12
CA ILE A 72 12.08 11.37 15.49
C ILE A 72 10.64 11.83 15.20
N PHE A 73 10.34 13.10 15.49
CA PHE A 73 9.02 13.68 15.22
C PHE A 73 8.75 13.79 13.72
N GLU A 74 9.72 14.24 12.93
CA GLU A 74 9.61 14.26 11.46
C GLU A 74 9.29 12.86 10.92
N HIS A 75 9.97 11.82 11.39
CA HIS A 75 9.67 10.44 11.01
C HIS A 75 8.28 9.98 11.46
N GLY A 76 7.87 10.33 12.68
CA GLY A 76 6.53 9.99 13.18
C GLY A 76 5.42 10.63 12.35
N VAL A 77 5.61 11.87 11.92
CA VAL A 77 4.65 12.60 11.06
C VAL A 77 4.65 12.02 9.65
N ALA A 78 5.83 11.75 9.08
CA ALA A 78 5.98 11.12 7.76
C ALA A 78 5.36 9.71 7.71
N GLY A 79 5.34 8.99 8.84
CA GLY A 79 4.65 7.71 9.00
C GLY A 79 3.12 7.78 9.01
N GLY A 80 2.52 8.97 8.80
CA GLY A 80 1.06 9.16 8.68
C GLY A 80 0.33 9.46 9.99
N TRP A 81 1.04 9.74 11.08
CA TRP A 81 0.38 10.12 12.33
C TRP A 81 -0.07 11.58 12.29
N VAL A 82 -1.30 11.80 11.83
CA VAL A 82 -1.91 13.12 11.54
C VAL A 82 -1.81 14.12 12.69
N ASN A 83 -2.04 13.69 13.92
CA ASN A 83 -2.06 14.56 15.11
C ASN A 83 -0.72 14.57 15.87
N ALA A 84 0.32 13.92 15.33
CA ALA A 84 1.62 13.84 15.97
C ALA A 84 2.20 15.19 16.43
N PRO A 85 2.18 16.28 15.62
CA PRO A 85 2.73 17.57 16.03
C PRO A 85 2.07 18.12 17.29
N LEU A 86 0.75 18.01 17.43
CA LEU A 86 0.01 18.42 18.62
C LEU A 86 0.39 17.55 19.82
N VAL A 87 0.34 16.24 19.67
CA VAL A 87 0.69 15.30 20.75
C VAL A 87 2.11 15.57 21.26
N PHE A 88 3.08 15.69 20.37
CA PHE A 88 4.46 15.98 20.73
C PHE A 88 4.61 17.30 21.48
N SER A 89 3.89 18.34 21.06
CA SER A 89 3.93 19.65 21.71
C SER A 89 3.32 19.65 23.12
N HIS A 90 2.52 18.64 23.47
CA HIS A 90 1.82 18.54 24.75
C HIS A 90 2.48 17.60 25.77
N VAL A 91 3.53 16.85 25.41
CA VAL A 91 4.19 15.90 26.31
C VAL A 91 4.97 16.59 27.43
N CYS A 92 5.90 17.47 27.09
CA CYS A 92 6.70 18.24 28.05
C CYS A 92 7.34 19.48 27.38
N ALA A 93 7.94 20.37 28.17
CA ALA A 93 8.56 21.59 27.66
C ALA A 93 9.68 21.33 26.63
N LYS A 94 10.50 20.27 26.82
CA LYS A 94 11.55 19.87 25.90
C LYS A 94 10.97 19.41 24.57
N TRP A 95 9.99 18.53 24.58
CA TRP A 95 9.32 18.02 23.40
C TRP A 95 8.58 19.14 22.64
N ARG A 96 8.00 20.08 23.41
CA ARG A 96 7.36 21.27 22.81
C ARG A 96 8.37 22.10 22.04
N ARG A 97 9.58 22.36 22.59
CA ARG A 97 10.64 23.07 21.85
C ARG A 97 11.06 22.31 20.59
N ALA A 98 11.32 21.00 20.69
CA ALA A 98 11.69 20.18 19.56
C ALA A 98 10.59 20.13 18.48
N SER A 99 9.30 20.17 18.89
CA SER A 99 8.18 20.18 17.95
C SER A 99 8.01 21.50 17.17
N PHE A 100 8.70 22.58 17.53
CA PHE A 100 8.63 23.85 16.78
C PHE A 100 9.43 23.84 15.49
N VAL A 101 10.17 22.79 15.19
CA VAL A 101 10.83 22.63 13.90
C VAL A 101 9.79 22.61 12.77
N PRO A 102 9.91 23.49 11.75
CA PRO A 102 8.86 23.63 10.73
C PRO A 102 8.50 22.35 9.98
N ARG A 103 9.46 21.45 9.75
CA ARG A 103 9.23 20.16 9.08
C ARG A 103 8.29 19.24 9.83
N VAL A 104 8.19 19.35 11.15
CA VAL A 104 7.24 18.59 11.96
C VAL A 104 5.79 18.96 11.63
N TRP A 105 5.55 20.19 11.13
CA TRP A 105 4.23 20.71 10.76
C TRP A 105 3.96 20.68 9.25
N SER A 106 4.90 20.13 8.47
CA SER A 106 4.82 20.15 7.01
C SER A 106 3.80 19.16 6.43
N HIS A 107 3.35 18.17 7.20
CA HIS A 107 2.33 17.20 6.77
C HIS A 107 0.95 17.70 7.19
N ILE A 108 0.16 18.12 6.22
CA ILE A 108 -1.15 18.72 6.44
C ILE A 108 -2.25 17.80 5.94
N HIS A 109 -3.15 17.44 6.84
CA HIS A 109 -4.28 16.57 6.55
C HIS A 109 -5.59 17.36 6.68
N LEU A 110 -6.24 17.58 5.55
CA LEU A 110 -7.58 18.15 5.48
C LEU A 110 -8.61 17.02 5.40
N THR A 111 -9.44 16.91 6.43
CA THR A 111 -10.51 15.90 6.50
C THR A 111 -11.83 16.56 6.85
N SER A 112 -12.94 15.93 6.47
CA SER A 112 -14.30 16.39 6.80
C SER A 112 -14.64 16.27 8.29
N GLU A 113 -13.85 15.51 9.07
CA GLU A 113 -14.08 15.27 10.50
C GLU A 113 -13.54 16.39 11.40
N SER A 114 -12.79 17.34 10.86
CA SER A 114 -12.25 18.45 11.63
C SER A 114 -13.35 19.43 12.02
N LEU A 115 -13.43 19.80 13.29
CA LEU A 115 -14.40 20.78 13.81
C LEU A 115 -14.22 22.16 13.17
N ASP A 116 -12.97 22.59 13.00
CA ASP A 116 -12.62 23.84 12.32
C ASP A 116 -11.41 23.59 11.40
N PRO A 117 -11.64 23.16 10.16
CA PRO A 117 -10.58 22.87 9.20
C PRO A 117 -9.80 24.13 8.79
N ILE A 118 -10.44 25.32 8.77
CA ILE A 118 -9.79 26.58 8.40
C ILE A 118 -8.77 26.98 9.47
N ALA A 119 -9.17 27.03 10.74
CA ALA A 119 -8.26 27.38 11.83
C ALA A 119 -7.13 26.36 11.97
N LYS A 120 -7.41 25.07 11.85
CA LYS A 120 -6.41 24.01 11.85
C LYS A 120 -5.39 24.24 10.72
N THR A 121 -5.84 24.37 9.49
CA THR A 121 -4.96 24.57 8.32
C THR A 121 -4.11 25.82 8.48
N ARG A 122 -4.69 26.95 8.91
CA ARG A 122 -3.96 28.19 9.17
C ARG A 122 -2.88 27.98 10.24
N HIS A 123 -3.20 27.27 11.31
CA HIS A 123 -2.23 26.98 12.37
C HIS A 123 -1.06 26.11 11.85
N TRP A 124 -1.33 25.05 11.10
CA TRP A 124 -0.28 24.21 10.51
C TRP A 124 0.61 25.01 9.56
N LEU A 125 0.03 25.77 8.64
CA LEU A 125 0.75 26.60 7.70
C LEU A 125 1.63 27.67 8.40
N SER A 126 1.13 28.26 9.49
CA SER A 126 1.90 29.23 10.28
C SER A 126 3.13 28.61 10.95
N ARG A 127 3.09 27.32 11.26
CA ARG A 127 4.19 26.55 11.86
C ARG A 127 5.13 25.93 10.83
N ALA A 128 4.60 25.50 9.71
CA ALA A 128 5.39 24.91 8.61
C ALA A 128 6.29 25.94 7.92
N LEU A 129 5.97 27.23 8.00
CA LEU A 129 6.74 28.34 7.39
C LEU A 129 7.00 28.11 5.89
N GLN A 130 8.27 28.02 5.49
CA GLN A 130 8.72 27.77 4.13
C GLN A 130 9.13 26.31 3.88
N SER A 131 8.81 25.38 4.79
CA SER A 131 9.13 23.97 4.59
C SER A 131 8.35 23.38 3.42
N PRO A 132 8.92 22.39 2.72
CA PRO A 132 8.18 21.63 1.72
C PRO A 132 6.92 20.99 2.33
N LEU A 133 5.78 21.15 1.68
CA LEU A 133 4.49 20.68 2.19
C LEU A 133 4.12 19.33 1.58
N PHE A 134 3.60 18.45 2.44
CA PHE A 134 2.99 17.17 2.11
C PHE A 134 1.50 17.28 2.44
N VAL A 135 0.68 17.46 1.42
CA VAL A 135 -0.74 17.78 1.57
C VAL A 135 -1.58 16.53 1.30
N THR A 136 -2.42 16.18 2.25
CA THR A 136 -3.41 15.10 2.09
C THR A 136 -4.80 15.67 2.27
N VAL A 137 -5.62 15.57 1.24
CA VAL A 137 -7.03 15.99 1.24
C VAL A 137 -7.90 14.76 1.20
N GLY A 138 -8.49 14.41 2.33
CA GLY A 138 -9.38 13.26 2.51
C GLY A 138 -10.82 13.72 2.75
N VAL A 139 -11.38 14.52 1.85
CA VAL A 139 -12.72 15.11 1.99
C VAL A 139 -13.70 14.36 1.11
N GLN A 140 -14.78 13.87 1.70
CA GLN A 140 -15.83 13.19 0.94
C GLN A 140 -16.76 14.16 0.22
N VAL A 141 -17.09 15.27 0.87
CA VAL A 141 -17.90 16.39 0.31
C VAL A 141 -17.29 17.69 0.80
N PHE A 142 -16.97 18.57 -0.12
CA PHE A 142 -16.51 19.91 0.24
C PHE A 142 -17.71 20.75 0.72
N ASN A 143 -17.60 21.22 1.96
CA ASN A 143 -18.45 22.28 2.49
C ASN A 143 -17.65 23.61 2.50
N HIS A 144 -18.30 24.73 2.82
CA HIS A 144 -17.64 26.03 2.81
C HIS A 144 -16.40 26.14 3.74
N HIS A 145 -16.37 25.37 4.83
CA HIS A 145 -15.20 25.34 5.72
C HIS A 145 -14.04 24.52 5.15
N THR A 146 -14.32 23.35 4.59
CA THR A 146 -13.28 22.52 3.93
C THR A 146 -12.79 23.17 2.64
N LEU A 147 -13.67 23.87 1.92
CA LEU A 147 -13.32 24.65 0.75
C LEU A 147 -12.36 25.78 1.12
N GLY A 148 -12.70 26.64 2.10
CA GLY A 148 -11.80 27.71 2.55
C GLY A 148 -10.48 27.22 3.12
N ALA A 149 -10.46 26.04 3.75
CA ALA A 149 -9.21 25.39 4.17
C ALA A 149 -8.36 24.92 2.98
N PHE A 150 -8.99 24.40 1.93
CA PHE A 150 -8.30 23.99 0.71
C PHE A 150 -7.74 25.19 -0.06
N GLU A 151 -8.48 26.30 -0.14
CA GLU A 151 -8.00 27.57 -0.73
C GLU A 151 -6.75 28.09 -0.02
N LEU A 152 -6.70 28.05 1.32
CA LEU A 152 -5.50 28.38 2.09
C LEU A 152 -4.31 27.48 1.75
N LEU A 153 -4.54 26.18 1.49
CA LEU A 153 -3.49 25.29 1.03
C LEU A 153 -3.02 25.65 -0.38
N LEU A 154 -3.93 26.00 -1.29
CA LEU A 154 -3.61 26.41 -2.66
C LEU A 154 -2.80 27.72 -2.69
N GLU A 155 -2.96 28.66 -1.73
CA GLU A 155 -2.11 29.84 -1.62
C GLU A 155 -0.63 29.48 -1.43
N ARG A 156 -0.34 28.27 -0.92
CA ARG A 156 1.00 27.71 -0.69
C ARG A 156 1.37 26.62 -1.70
N ALA A 157 0.71 26.55 -2.84
CA ALA A 157 0.92 25.53 -3.87
C ALA A 157 2.38 25.41 -4.33
N SER A 158 3.10 26.53 -4.37
CA SER A 158 4.53 26.55 -4.70
C SER A 158 5.44 25.81 -3.71
N GLN A 159 4.96 25.52 -2.50
CA GLN A 159 5.69 24.75 -1.48
C GLN A 159 5.33 23.26 -1.51
N TRP A 160 4.35 22.84 -2.29
CA TRP A 160 3.90 21.45 -2.30
C TRP A 160 4.98 20.53 -2.90
N ARG A 161 5.36 19.52 -2.12
CA ARG A 161 6.27 18.47 -2.54
C ARG A 161 5.54 17.17 -2.88
N ALA A 162 4.52 16.87 -2.13
CA ALA A 162 3.63 15.75 -2.40
C ALA A 162 2.19 16.13 -2.12
N VAL A 163 1.29 15.66 -2.96
CA VAL A 163 -0.15 15.85 -2.75
C VAL A 163 -0.89 14.53 -2.92
N THR A 164 -1.81 14.29 -1.99
CA THR A 164 -2.77 13.19 -2.06
C THR A 164 -4.17 13.78 -2.01
N LEU A 165 -4.91 13.62 -3.10
CA LEU A 165 -6.31 14.01 -3.21
C LEU A 165 -7.17 12.74 -3.16
N ASN A 166 -7.88 12.55 -2.07
CA ASN A 166 -8.82 11.44 -1.91
C ASN A 166 -10.22 12.03 -1.74
N THR A 167 -10.93 12.18 -2.85
CA THR A 167 -12.27 12.77 -2.88
C THR A 167 -13.26 11.83 -3.54
N ARG A 168 -14.40 11.62 -2.90
CA ARG A 168 -15.48 10.82 -3.46
C ARG A 168 -16.17 11.55 -4.62
N PHE A 169 -16.15 12.89 -4.60
CA PHE A 169 -16.76 13.74 -5.60
C PHE A 169 -15.65 14.54 -6.29
N ALA A 170 -15.09 13.94 -7.32
CA ALA A 170 -14.01 14.53 -8.12
C ALA A 170 -14.42 15.86 -8.78
N GLN A 171 -15.72 16.05 -9.08
CA GLN A 171 -16.23 17.27 -9.70
C GLN A 171 -15.94 18.52 -8.87
N GLN A 172 -16.19 18.48 -7.56
CA GLN A 172 -15.92 19.65 -6.70
C GLN A 172 -14.44 20.01 -6.65
N ALA A 173 -13.55 19.00 -6.58
CA ALA A 173 -12.11 19.23 -6.64
C ALA A 173 -11.68 19.78 -8.00
N ASN A 174 -12.30 19.30 -9.09
CA ASN A 174 -12.11 19.78 -10.44
C ASN A 174 -12.45 21.28 -10.57
N ASP A 175 -13.62 21.68 -10.09
CA ASP A 175 -14.09 23.07 -10.20
C ASP A 175 -13.19 24.05 -9.44
N ILE A 176 -12.73 23.65 -8.24
CA ILE A 176 -11.81 24.45 -7.44
C ILE A 176 -10.46 24.62 -8.15
N LEU A 177 -9.88 23.52 -8.64
CA LEU A 177 -8.58 23.55 -9.30
C LEU A 177 -8.64 24.26 -10.64
N TYR A 178 -9.77 24.17 -11.34
CA TYR A 178 -10.01 24.90 -12.59
C TYR A 178 -10.06 26.42 -12.37
N GLN A 179 -10.71 26.87 -11.30
CA GLN A 179 -10.85 28.30 -10.97
C GLN A 179 -9.59 28.93 -10.37
N CYS A 180 -8.73 28.12 -9.78
CA CYS A 180 -7.52 28.57 -9.08
C CYS A 180 -6.25 27.94 -9.67
N PRO A 181 -5.89 28.23 -10.93
CA PRO A 181 -4.66 27.71 -11.52
C PRO A 181 -3.46 28.21 -10.73
N ARG A 182 -2.66 27.28 -10.20
CA ARG A 182 -1.45 27.57 -9.43
C ARG A 182 -0.29 26.75 -9.96
N PRO A 183 0.92 27.32 -10.03
CA PRO A 183 2.10 26.55 -10.40
C PRO A 183 2.51 25.63 -9.25
N PHE A 184 2.93 24.41 -9.59
CA PHE A 184 3.46 23.41 -8.65
C PHE A 184 4.94 23.08 -8.96
N PRO A 185 5.86 24.05 -8.85
CA PRO A 185 7.24 23.90 -9.32
C PRO A 185 8.03 22.81 -8.59
N HIS A 186 7.67 22.51 -7.35
CA HIS A 186 8.38 21.56 -6.49
C HIS A 186 7.60 20.27 -6.23
N LEU A 187 6.48 20.07 -6.90
CA LEU A 187 5.66 18.86 -6.74
C LEU A 187 6.38 17.67 -7.37
N HIS A 188 6.70 16.66 -6.55
CA HIS A 188 7.36 15.42 -6.98
C HIS A 188 6.41 14.22 -7.02
N THR A 189 5.43 14.23 -6.12
CA THR A 189 4.52 13.09 -5.97
C THR A 189 3.07 13.54 -6.00
N LEU A 190 2.31 12.95 -6.91
CA LEU A 190 0.88 13.17 -7.07
C LEU A 190 0.13 11.86 -6.82
N ASN A 191 -0.82 11.87 -5.91
CA ASN A 191 -1.70 10.74 -5.67
C ASN A 191 -3.15 11.22 -5.73
N ILE A 192 -3.90 10.75 -6.71
CA ILE A 192 -5.30 11.07 -6.92
C ILE A 192 -6.13 9.81 -6.73
N VAL A 193 -7.09 9.88 -5.82
CA VAL A 193 -8.13 8.86 -5.65
C VAL A 193 -9.47 9.55 -5.85
N SER A 194 -10.05 9.36 -7.03
CA SER A 194 -11.27 10.06 -7.43
C SER A 194 -12.26 9.10 -8.07
N PHE A 195 -13.52 9.19 -7.66
CA PHE A 195 -14.61 8.43 -8.26
C PHE A 195 -15.68 9.39 -8.73
N SER A 196 -15.99 9.39 -10.02
CA SER A 196 -17.10 10.14 -10.58
C SER A 196 -18.39 9.37 -10.33
N ILE A 197 -19.39 10.02 -9.70
CA ILE A 197 -20.74 9.49 -9.54
C ILE A 197 -21.59 10.15 -10.64
N GLY A 198 -21.42 9.78 -11.87
CA GLY A 198 -22.21 10.32 -12.97
C GLY A 198 -22.66 9.22 -13.90
N VAL A 199 -23.96 9.11 -14.13
CA VAL A 199 -24.48 8.43 -15.32
C VAL A 199 -23.85 9.15 -16.51
N ALA A 200 -23.15 8.41 -17.38
CA ALA A 200 -22.57 8.96 -18.59
C ALA A 200 -23.69 9.59 -19.43
N THR A 201 -23.89 10.88 -19.28
CA THR A 201 -24.62 11.63 -20.28
C THR A 201 -23.70 11.73 -21.50
N GLU A 202 -24.20 11.44 -22.68
CA GLU A 202 -23.43 11.45 -23.94
C GLU A 202 -22.68 12.77 -24.21
N GLN A 203 -22.92 13.80 -23.42
CA GLN A 203 -22.30 15.13 -23.49
C GLN A 203 -21.26 15.41 -22.41
N GLY A 204 -21.03 14.51 -21.46
CA GLY A 204 -20.15 14.74 -20.29
C GLY A 204 -18.67 14.40 -20.52
N VAL A 205 -18.09 14.82 -21.63
CA VAL A 205 -16.71 14.48 -22.01
C VAL A 205 -15.65 15.21 -21.16
N ASP A 206 -15.98 16.33 -20.48
CA ASP A 206 -14.97 17.21 -19.91
C ASP A 206 -14.98 17.39 -18.39
N GLU A 207 -15.61 16.48 -17.64
CA GLU A 207 -15.93 16.73 -16.24
C GLU A 207 -14.73 16.76 -15.27
N LEU A 208 -13.54 16.32 -15.64
CA LEU A 208 -12.37 16.29 -14.75
C LEU A 208 -11.11 16.94 -15.34
N THR A 209 -11.24 17.72 -16.42
CA THR A 209 -10.09 18.38 -17.06
C THR A 209 -9.36 19.34 -16.14
N GLY A 210 -10.06 20.07 -15.29
CA GLY A 210 -9.47 20.98 -14.31
C GLY A 210 -8.60 20.25 -13.29
N LEU A 211 -9.05 19.09 -12.79
CA LEU A 211 -8.30 18.29 -11.82
C LEU A 211 -6.96 17.77 -12.40
N TYR A 212 -6.99 17.27 -13.64
CA TYR A 212 -5.80 16.71 -14.27
C TYR A 212 -4.90 17.80 -14.86
N ASN A 213 -5.44 18.81 -15.50
CA ASN A 213 -4.68 19.90 -16.09
C ASN A 213 -4.02 20.80 -15.05
N ALA A 214 -4.56 20.87 -13.83
CA ALA A 214 -3.93 21.62 -12.75
C ALA A 214 -2.47 21.20 -12.49
N PHE A 215 -2.13 19.96 -12.76
CA PHE A 215 -0.80 19.40 -12.53
C PHE A 215 0.01 19.22 -13.83
N ALA A 216 -0.53 19.60 -14.99
CA ALA A 216 0.14 19.41 -16.28
C ALA A 216 1.49 20.13 -16.35
N ASP A 217 1.59 21.33 -15.75
CA ASP A 217 2.78 22.16 -15.74
C ASP A 217 3.63 21.98 -14.47
N ALA A 218 3.62 20.78 -13.86
CA ALA A 218 4.47 20.47 -12.72
C ALA A 218 5.82 19.89 -13.17
N PRO A 219 6.89 20.73 -13.32
CA PRO A 219 8.15 20.33 -13.96
C PRO A 219 8.96 19.30 -13.15
N SER A 220 8.72 19.22 -11.86
CA SER A 220 9.41 18.28 -10.95
C SER A 220 8.61 17.00 -10.70
N LEU A 221 7.41 16.84 -11.28
CA LEU A 221 6.54 15.70 -11.03
C LEU A 221 7.12 14.44 -11.67
N SER A 222 7.54 13.51 -10.84
CA SER A 222 8.17 12.26 -11.27
C SER A 222 7.33 11.02 -10.92
N HIS A 223 6.49 11.09 -9.89
CA HIS A 223 5.68 9.96 -9.43
C HIS A 223 4.21 10.33 -9.41
N ALA A 224 3.40 9.58 -10.14
CA ALA A 224 1.95 9.77 -10.17
C ALA A 224 1.23 8.45 -9.90
N ARG A 225 0.29 8.47 -8.96
CA ARG A 225 -0.65 7.38 -8.71
C ARG A 225 -2.06 7.89 -8.86
N ILE A 226 -2.81 7.26 -9.74
CA ILE A 226 -4.19 7.64 -10.04
C ILE A 226 -5.09 6.41 -9.84
N VAL A 227 -6.01 6.52 -8.90
CA VAL A 227 -7.07 5.54 -8.66
C VAL A 227 -8.39 6.19 -9.06
N SER A 228 -9.03 5.68 -10.10
CA SER A 228 -10.22 6.31 -10.68
C SER A 228 -11.12 5.27 -11.34
N ASN A 229 -12.37 5.64 -11.61
CA ASN A 229 -13.27 4.86 -12.45
C ASN A 229 -13.21 5.25 -13.95
N ARG A 230 -12.27 6.09 -14.34
CA ARG A 230 -12.01 6.52 -15.73
C ARG A 230 -10.52 6.71 -15.94
N PHE A 231 -10.06 6.58 -17.19
CA PHE A 231 -8.71 7.00 -17.54
C PHE A 231 -8.56 8.52 -17.43
N PRO A 232 -7.41 9.01 -16.94
CA PRO A 232 -7.12 10.43 -16.94
C PRO A 232 -7.02 10.96 -18.38
N PRO A 233 -7.54 12.16 -18.67
CA PRO A 233 -7.46 12.73 -20.00
C PRO A 233 -6.05 13.18 -20.39
N SER A 234 -5.21 13.47 -19.42
CA SER A 234 -3.81 13.88 -19.61
C SER A 234 -2.95 13.46 -18.44
N ILE A 235 -1.66 13.25 -18.70
CA ILE A 235 -0.64 12.96 -17.69
C ILE A 235 0.57 13.85 -17.99
N PRO A 236 1.18 14.48 -16.98
CA PRO A 236 2.37 15.31 -17.19
C PRO A 236 3.52 14.52 -17.82
N PRO A 237 4.20 15.08 -18.84
CA PRO A 237 5.25 14.38 -19.58
C PRO A 237 6.52 14.10 -18.74
N THR A 238 6.66 14.73 -17.60
CA THR A 238 7.77 14.55 -16.67
C THR A 238 7.66 13.29 -15.80
N VAL A 239 6.50 12.62 -15.81
CA VAL A 239 6.24 11.45 -14.98
C VAL A 239 7.12 10.28 -15.41
N VAL A 240 7.87 9.76 -14.44
CA VAL A 240 8.78 8.60 -14.58
C VAL A 240 8.13 7.32 -14.07
N ASP A 241 7.38 7.43 -12.98
CA ASP A 241 6.71 6.33 -12.30
C ASP A 241 5.20 6.60 -12.26
N LEU A 242 4.45 5.77 -12.97
CA LEU A 242 3.00 5.92 -13.09
C LEU A 242 2.29 4.66 -12.63
N SER A 243 1.36 4.83 -11.69
CA SER A 243 0.43 3.78 -11.27
C SER A 243 -1.00 4.20 -11.57
N LEU A 244 -1.63 3.53 -12.53
CA LEU A 244 -3.05 3.70 -12.87
C LEU A 244 -3.85 2.52 -12.34
N GLN A 245 -4.80 2.81 -11.47
CA GLN A 245 -5.69 1.81 -10.93
C GLN A 245 -7.13 2.19 -11.27
N LEU A 246 -7.76 1.41 -12.14
CA LEU A 246 -9.16 1.56 -12.46
C LEU A 246 -10.01 0.74 -11.49
N ARG A 247 -11.12 1.31 -11.03
CA ARG A 247 -12.10 0.63 -10.17
C ARG A 247 -13.50 1.07 -10.57
N ASP A 248 -14.46 0.15 -10.46
CA ASP A 248 -15.89 0.43 -10.67
C ASP A 248 -16.16 1.27 -11.94
N VAL A 249 -15.63 0.79 -13.06
CA VAL A 249 -15.67 1.54 -14.32
C VAL A 249 -17.11 1.78 -14.78
N VAL A 250 -17.49 3.05 -14.83
CA VAL A 250 -18.84 3.48 -15.22
C VAL A 250 -18.94 3.78 -16.72
N SER A 251 -17.80 4.01 -17.39
CA SER A 251 -17.76 4.42 -18.79
C SER A 251 -16.53 3.87 -19.50
N SER A 252 -16.73 3.38 -20.71
CA SER A 252 -15.67 2.86 -21.58
C SER A 252 -14.86 3.93 -22.31
N ARG A 253 -14.97 5.19 -21.96
CA ARG A 253 -14.29 6.30 -22.66
C ARG A 253 -13.31 7.02 -21.73
N PRO A 254 -12.07 7.31 -22.15
CA PRO A 254 -11.44 6.78 -23.37
C PRO A 254 -11.26 5.26 -23.31
N SER A 255 -11.13 4.62 -24.47
CA SER A 255 -10.86 3.18 -24.56
C SER A 255 -9.47 2.85 -23.97
N LEU A 256 -9.23 1.59 -23.60
CA LEU A 256 -7.91 1.13 -23.17
C LEU A 256 -6.82 1.50 -24.18
N PHE A 257 -7.12 1.35 -25.48
CA PHE A 257 -6.20 1.70 -26.57
C PHE A 257 -5.84 3.17 -26.60
N ALA A 258 -6.82 4.07 -26.49
CA ALA A 258 -6.55 5.51 -26.45
C ALA A 258 -5.71 5.88 -25.20
N ALA A 259 -5.92 5.21 -24.07
CA ALA A 259 -5.10 5.40 -22.89
C ALA A 259 -3.68 4.89 -23.09
N LEU A 260 -3.49 3.70 -23.68
CA LEU A 260 -2.16 3.16 -23.97
C LEU A 260 -1.43 4.02 -25.02
N GLU A 261 -2.12 4.53 -26.03
CA GLU A 261 -1.56 5.46 -27.02
C GLU A 261 -1.05 6.75 -26.33
N MET A 262 -1.86 7.35 -25.46
CA MET A 262 -1.46 8.51 -24.67
C MET A 262 -0.22 8.18 -23.78
N LEU A 263 -0.22 7.02 -23.10
CA LEU A 263 0.90 6.60 -22.27
C LEU A 263 2.18 6.37 -23.08
N GLY A 264 2.07 5.83 -24.30
CA GLY A 264 3.19 5.63 -25.21
C GLY A 264 3.86 6.95 -25.65
N THR A 265 3.13 8.06 -25.60
CA THR A 265 3.69 9.38 -25.94
C THR A 265 4.51 10.01 -24.80
N LEU A 266 4.50 9.44 -23.58
CA LEU A 266 5.20 9.99 -22.42
C LEU A 266 6.71 9.74 -22.51
N PRO A 267 7.55 10.77 -22.68
CA PRO A 267 8.97 10.59 -22.97
C PRO A 267 9.80 10.13 -21.77
N SER A 268 9.31 10.38 -20.57
CA SER A 268 10.05 10.10 -19.33
C SER A 268 9.61 8.81 -18.62
N LEU A 269 8.56 8.13 -19.12
CA LEU A 269 7.93 7.00 -18.45
C LEU A 269 8.85 5.77 -18.42
N ARG A 270 9.26 5.35 -17.22
CA ARG A 270 10.10 4.16 -17.00
C ARG A 270 9.39 3.03 -16.28
N ASN A 271 8.50 3.38 -15.33
CA ASN A 271 7.76 2.40 -14.56
C ASN A 271 6.26 2.62 -14.77
N LEU A 272 5.57 1.59 -15.23
CA LEU A 272 4.13 1.61 -15.44
C LEU A 272 3.47 0.47 -14.67
N THR A 273 2.50 0.82 -13.83
CA THR A 273 1.61 -0.14 -13.16
C THR A 273 0.20 0.11 -13.63
N LEU A 274 -0.42 -0.89 -14.24
CA LEU A 274 -1.80 -0.88 -14.69
C LEU A 274 -2.61 -1.88 -13.87
N VAL A 275 -3.64 -1.41 -13.19
CA VAL A 275 -4.62 -2.26 -12.50
C VAL A 275 -5.96 -2.04 -13.18
N ILE A 276 -6.44 -3.06 -13.90
CA ILE A 276 -7.62 -2.97 -14.76
C ILE A 276 -8.65 -4.02 -14.30
N PRO A 277 -9.90 -3.63 -13.97
CA PRO A 277 -10.91 -4.61 -13.54
C PRO A 277 -11.50 -5.41 -14.72
N THR A 278 -12.04 -6.59 -14.42
CA THR A 278 -12.64 -7.55 -15.38
C THR A 278 -13.70 -6.94 -16.30
N GLN A 279 -14.43 -5.98 -15.81
CA GLN A 279 -15.52 -5.35 -16.58
C GLN A 279 -15.01 -4.57 -17.80
N PHE A 280 -13.74 -4.24 -17.84
CA PHE A 280 -13.12 -3.52 -18.94
C PHE A 280 -12.80 -4.41 -20.15
N ALA A 281 -12.50 -5.67 -19.92
CA ALA A 281 -12.19 -6.66 -20.96
C ALA A 281 -13.36 -6.97 -21.91
N GLN A 282 -14.57 -6.51 -21.59
CA GLN A 282 -15.77 -6.71 -22.44
C GLN A 282 -16.06 -5.56 -23.40
N VAL A 283 -15.25 -4.49 -23.38
CA VAL A 283 -15.41 -3.39 -24.32
C VAL A 283 -14.91 -3.80 -25.68
N VAL A 284 -15.84 -4.04 -26.57
CA VAL A 284 -15.62 -4.42 -27.97
C VAL A 284 -14.64 -3.44 -28.63
N CYS A 285 -13.42 -3.91 -28.87
CA CYS A 285 -12.43 -3.21 -29.68
C CYS A 285 -12.94 -3.17 -31.13
N SER A 286 -12.87 -2.01 -31.77
CA SER A 286 -13.13 -1.95 -33.21
C SER A 286 -12.00 -2.68 -33.95
N ASN A 287 -12.29 -3.34 -35.06
CA ASN A 287 -11.27 -4.00 -35.89
C ASN A 287 -10.12 -3.07 -36.33
N ALA A 288 -10.34 -1.76 -36.32
CA ALA A 288 -9.35 -0.73 -36.63
C ALA A 288 -8.36 -0.51 -35.46
N ASP A 289 -8.77 -0.76 -34.21
CA ASP A 289 -7.93 -0.60 -33.03
C ASP A 289 -6.97 -1.81 -32.86
N LEU A 290 -7.34 -2.98 -33.38
CA LEU A 290 -6.55 -4.22 -33.29
C LEU A 290 -5.24 -4.20 -34.10
N ALA A 291 -5.06 -3.25 -35.01
CA ALA A 291 -3.87 -3.15 -35.86
C ALA A 291 -2.81 -2.15 -35.35
N ARG A 292 -3.07 -1.46 -34.25
CA ARG A 292 -2.15 -0.43 -33.74
C ARG A 292 -1.21 -0.99 -32.68
N GLU A 293 0.09 -0.91 -32.95
CA GLU A 293 1.14 -1.18 -31.99
C GLU A 293 1.61 0.12 -31.34
N MET A 294 1.70 0.13 -30.01
CA MET A 294 2.14 1.28 -29.24
C MET A 294 3.55 1.07 -28.70
N TYR A 295 4.42 2.02 -28.96
CA TYR A 295 5.83 1.93 -28.60
C TYR A 295 6.13 2.66 -27.30
N PHE A 296 6.71 1.93 -26.33
CA PHE A 296 7.19 2.46 -25.05
C PHE A 296 8.73 2.42 -25.05
N HIS A 297 9.36 3.43 -25.59
CA HIS A 297 10.79 3.45 -25.83
C HIS A 297 11.67 3.40 -24.58
N HIS A 298 11.17 3.89 -23.45
CA HIS A 298 11.91 4.05 -22.20
C HIS A 298 11.38 3.21 -21.04
N LEU A 299 10.37 2.37 -21.25
CA LEU A 299 9.73 1.59 -20.21
C LEU A 299 10.64 0.45 -19.75
N GLU A 300 11.11 0.53 -18.51
CA GLU A 300 11.98 -0.46 -17.88
C GLU A 300 11.21 -1.47 -17.01
N ARG A 301 10.09 -1.03 -16.43
CA ARG A 301 9.24 -1.88 -15.57
C ARG A 301 7.78 -1.77 -15.97
N LEU A 302 7.16 -2.93 -16.19
CA LEU A 302 5.74 -3.05 -16.48
C LEU A 302 5.10 -4.00 -15.47
N THR A 303 4.07 -3.52 -14.79
CA THR A 303 3.20 -4.33 -13.93
C THR A 303 1.80 -4.25 -14.48
N ILE A 304 1.22 -5.38 -14.84
CA ILE A 304 -0.17 -5.49 -15.28
C ILE A 304 -0.90 -6.35 -14.26
N ASP A 305 -1.89 -5.77 -13.63
CA ASP A 305 -2.77 -6.44 -12.68
C ASP A 305 -4.19 -6.37 -13.25
N THR A 306 -4.58 -7.45 -13.93
CA THR A 306 -5.88 -7.56 -14.59
C THR A 306 -6.49 -8.91 -14.27
N PRO A 307 -7.79 -9.09 -14.47
CA PRO A 307 -8.34 -10.43 -14.63
C PRO A 307 -7.70 -11.14 -15.82
N PRO A 308 -7.95 -12.43 -15.99
CA PRO A 308 -7.14 -13.37 -16.76
C PRO A 308 -6.87 -13.06 -18.24
N ASP A 309 -7.28 -11.92 -18.75
CA ASP A 309 -7.10 -11.58 -20.17
C ASP A 309 -6.02 -10.51 -20.39
N PHE A 310 -4.74 -10.90 -20.23
CA PHE A 310 -3.60 -10.05 -20.54
C PHE A 310 -3.42 -9.79 -22.05
N ASN A 311 -4.15 -10.54 -22.88
CA ASN A 311 -4.03 -10.50 -24.34
C ASN A 311 -4.25 -9.10 -24.88
N GLU A 312 -5.29 -8.41 -24.39
CA GLU A 312 -5.64 -7.08 -24.86
C GLU A 312 -4.55 -6.04 -24.65
N VAL A 313 -3.71 -6.19 -23.63
CA VAL A 313 -2.62 -5.25 -23.36
C VAL A 313 -1.34 -5.69 -24.06
N LEU A 314 -0.94 -6.95 -23.89
CA LEU A 314 0.37 -7.44 -24.36
C LEU A 314 0.50 -7.46 -25.88
N GLN A 315 -0.58 -7.71 -26.63
CA GLN A 315 -0.56 -7.75 -28.07
C GLN A 315 -0.34 -6.38 -28.74
N HIS A 316 -0.62 -5.29 -28.02
CA HIS A 316 -0.59 -3.94 -28.58
C HIS A 316 0.58 -3.08 -28.14
N ILE A 317 1.42 -3.58 -27.25
CA ILE A 317 2.55 -2.83 -26.71
C ILE A 317 3.89 -3.39 -27.19
N GLN A 318 4.82 -2.48 -27.50
CA GLN A 318 6.22 -2.79 -27.77
C GLN A 318 7.12 -2.05 -26.78
N THR A 319 7.99 -2.81 -26.11
CA THR A 319 8.81 -2.31 -24.99
C THR A 319 10.25 -2.83 -25.10
N PRO A 320 11.06 -2.30 -26.00
CA PRO A 320 12.38 -2.87 -26.36
C PRO A 320 13.42 -2.82 -25.21
N VAL A 321 13.21 -2.02 -24.19
CA VAL A 321 14.15 -1.86 -23.06
C VAL A 321 13.61 -2.42 -21.73
N LEU A 322 12.50 -3.14 -21.76
CA LEU A 322 11.84 -3.69 -20.56
C LEU A 322 12.74 -4.71 -19.87
N ARG A 323 12.93 -4.53 -18.56
CA ARG A 323 13.73 -5.41 -17.70
C ARG A 323 12.92 -6.16 -16.65
N TYR A 324 11.79 -5.59 -16.22
CA TYR A 324 10.98 -6.12 -15.13
C TYR A 324 9.54 -6.24 -15.60
N LEU A 325 9.05 -7.46 -15.75
CA LEU A 325 7.67 -7.75 -16.14
C LEU A 325 6.95 -8.47 -15.01
N HIS A 326 5.84 -7.89 -14.54
CA HIS A 326 4.98 -8.45 -13.51
C HIS A 326 3.57 -8.61 -14.08
N LEU A 327 3.12 -9.83 -14.22
CA LEU A 327 1.76 -10.17 -14.62
C LEU A 327 1.02 -10.74 -13.42
N ARG A 328 -0.07 -10.09 -13.02
CA ARG A 328 -0.84 -10.46 -11.84
C ARG A 328 -2.31 -10.54 -12.16
N SER A 329 -2.99 -11.55 -11.61
CA SER A 329 -4.44 -11.66 -11.64
C SER A 329 -4.97 -11.64 -10.21
N THR A 330 -5.55 -10.53 -9.79
CA THR A 330 -6.10 -10.37 -8.43
C THR A 330 -7.56 -10.81 -8.34
N GLU A 331 -8.24 -10.98 -9.47
CA GLU A 331 -9.61 -11.45 -9.50
C GLU A 331 -9.66 -12.93 -9.91
N PRO A 332 -10.47 -13.75 -9.21
CA PRO A 332 -10.63 -15.14 -9.59
C PRO A 332 -11.23 -15.24 -10.98
N PRO A 333 -10.70 -16.11 -11.85
CA PRO A 333 -11.28 -16.32 -13.16
C PRO A 333 -12.71 -16.84 -12.98
N LEU A 334 -13.68 -16.09 -13.41
CA LEU A 334 -15.07 -16.52 -13.54
C LEU A 334 -15.12 -17.57 -14.68
N ASN A 335 -14.77 -18.83 -14.37
CA ASN A 335 -14.93 -19.99 -15.25
C ASN A 335 -14.26 -19.92 -16.63
N ARG A 336 -13.22 -19.08 -16.82
CA ARG A 336 -12.45 -19.08 -18.07
C ARG A 336 -11.04 -19.60 -17.80
N PRO A 337 -10.56 -20.63 -18.51
CA PRO A 337 -9.15 -20.96 -18.53
C PRO A 337 -8.37 -19.76 -19.09
N HIS A 338 -7.12 -19.56 -18.61
CA HIS A 338 -6.20 -18.54 -19.16
C HIS A 338 -5.75 -18.89 -20.59
N GLU A 339 -6.70 -19.32 -21.42
CA GLU A 339 -6.46 -19.67 -22.81
C GLU A 339 -6.02 -18.40 -23.55
N GLY A 340 -4.79 -18.41 -24.05
CA GLY A 340 -4.23 -17.31 -24.82
C GLY A 340 -3.22 -16.43 -24.07
N THR A 341 -3.14 -16.45 -22.73
CA THR A 341 -2.14 -15.61 -22.02
C THR A 341 -0.71 -16.01 -22.36
N GLY A 342 -0.42 -17.31 -22.47
CA GLY A 342 0.89 -17.81 -22.89
C GLY A 342 1.25 -17.38 -24.30
N GLU A 343 0.31 -17.48 -25.24
CA GLU A 343 0.48 -17.06 -26.63
C GLU A 343 0.70 -15.54 -26.74
N ALA A 344 -0.08 -14.74 -26.02
CA ALA A 344 0.09 -13.29 -26.00
C ALA A 344 1.43 -12.86 -25.40
N LEU A 345 1.85 -13.49 -24.30
CA LEU A 345 3.17 -13.25 -23.72
C LEU A 345 4.28 -13.64 -24.71
N LEU A 346 4.16 -14.77 -25.38
CA LEU A 346 5.13 -15.21 -26.37
C LEU A 346 5.21 -14.25 -27.57
N GLN A 347 4.06 -13.79 -28.07
CA GLN A 347 3.99 -12.80 -29.14
C GLN A 347 4.66 -11.49 -28.70
N PHE A 348 4.34 -10.99 -27.51
CA PHE A 348 4.96 -9.80 -26.92
C PHE A 348 6.49 -9.95 -26.81
N LEU A 349 6.99 -11.08 -26.30
CA LEU A 349 8.42 -11.33 -26.19
C LEU A 349 9.12 -11.37 -27.56
N ARG A 350 8.48 -11.92 -28.58
CA ARG A 350 9.02 -11.98 -29.94
C ARG A 350 9.01 -10.63 -30.65
N SER A 351 7.92 -9.85 -30.52
CA SER A 351 7.78 -8.56 -31.19
C SER A 351 8.67 -7.48 -30.55
N SER A 352 8.72 -7.44 -29.22
CA SER A 352 9.48 -6.44 -28.46
C SER A 352 10.95 -6.82 -28.23
N ASN A 353 11.27 -8.11 -28.21
CA ASN A 353 12.58 -8.68 -27.86
C ASN A 353 13.26 -8.00 -26.64
N PRO A 354 12.55 -7.86 -25.53
CA PRO A 354 13.00 -7.08 -24.38
C PRO A 354 14.06 -7.85 -23.56
N PRO A 355 15.09 -7.17 -23.01
CA PRO A 355 16.09 -7.81 -22.16
C PRO A 355 15.57 -8.07 -20.75
N ILE A 356 14.52 -8.88 -20.62
CA ILE A 356 13.85 -9.15 -19.34
C ILE A 356 14.82 -9.84 -18.37
N LYS A 357 14.98 -9.25 -17.19
CA LYS A 357 15.77 -9.77 -16.08
C LYS A 357 14.90 -10.40 -14.98
N LEU A 358 13.69 -9.91 -14.81
CA LEU A 358 12.73 -10.45 -13.85
C LEU A 358 11.38 -10.66 -14.53
N LEU A 359 10.88 -11.88 -14.41
CA LEU A 359 9.50 -12.24 -14.77
C LEU A 359 8.77 -12.69 -13.50
N GLU A 360 7.65 -12.05 -13.21
CA GLU A 360 6.72 -12.46 -12.14
C GLU A 360 5.38 -12.82 -12.74
N LEU A 361 4.92 -14.03 -12.42
CA LEU A 361 3.58 -14.52 -12.71
C LEU A 361 2.87 -14.78 -11.38
N HIS A 362 1.78 -14.06 -11.12
CA HIS A 362 1.01 -14.21 -9.90
C HIS A 362 -0.44 -14.53 -10.24
N ASP A 363 -0.86 -15.72 -9.87
CA ASP A 363 -2.16 -16.29 -10.22
C ASP A 363 -2.45 -16.29 -11.73
N VAL A 364 -1.40 -16.55 -12.52
CA VAL A 364 -1.42 -16.61 -13.99
C VAL A 364 -0.95 -17.98 -14.42
N ASP A 365 -1.84 -18.74 -15.05
CA ASP A 365 -1.52 -20.07 -15.58
C ASP A 365 -1.18 -19.95 -17.07
N ILE A 366 -0.11 -20.59 -17.47
CA ILE A 366 0.37 -20.64 -18.85
C ILE A 366 0.48 -22.11 -19.25
N ARG A 367 0.06 -22.46 -20.46
CA ARG A 367 0.20 -23.82 -20.99
C ARG A 367 1.68 -24.22 -21.02
N ARG A 368 1.95 -25.50 -20.81
CA ARG A 368 3.31 -26.05 -20.77
C ARG A 368 4.15 -25.66 -22.01
N ASP A 369 3.58 -25.82 -23.19
CA ASP A 369 4.30 -25.57 -24.44
C ASP A 369 4.60 -24.09 -24.63
N ASP A 370 3.66 -23.20 -24.29
CA ASP A 370 3.84 -21.76 -24.31
C ASP A 370 4.90 -21.32 -23.30
N PHE A 371 4.91 -21.97 -22.11
CA PHE A 371 5.89 -21.69 -21.06
C PHE A 371 7.32 -21.97 -21.54
N LEU A 372 7.53 -23.12 -22.20
CA LEU A 372 8.82 -23.47 -22.78
C LEU A 372 9.27 -22.44 -23.84
N GLN A 373 8.37 -22.06 -24.74
CA GLN A 373 8.66 -21.07 -25.78
C GLN A 373 8.96 -19.67 -25.20
N CYS A 374 8.24 -19.29 -24.15
CA CYS A 374 8.53 -18.05 -23.41
C CYS A 374 9.93 -18.09 -22.79
N PHE A 375 10.32 -19.19 -22.14
CA PHE A 375 11.66 -19.32 -21.56
C PHE A 375 12.78 -19.28 -22.60
N ILE A 376 12.58 -19.86 -23.78
CA ILE A 376 13.54 -19.74 -24.91
C ILE A 376 13.73 -18.26 -25.29
N SER A 377 12.67 -17.47 -25.20
CA SER A 377 12.69 -16.03 -25.55
C SER A 377 13.24 -15.14 -24.42
N LEU A 378 13.72 -15.71 -23.30
CA LEU A 378 14.20 -14.98 -22.12
C LEU A 378 15.67 -15.26 -21.77
N PRO A 379 16.64 -15.04 -22.67
CA PRO A 379 18.05 -15.38 -22.44
C PRO A 379 18.72 -14.54 -21.32
N HIS A 380 18.13 -13.40 -20.95
CA HIS A 380 18.65 -12.48 -19.94
C HIS A 380 17.98 -12.61 -18.57
N LEU A 381 17.06 -13.58 -18.40
CA LEU A 381 16.31 -13.77 -17.18
C LEU A 381 17.24 -14.12 -16.00
N GLU A 382 17.26 -13.28 -14.97
CA GLU A 382 18.05 -13.44 -13.75
C GLU A 382 17.19 -13.92 -12.56
N GLU A 383 15.88 -13.56 -12.58
CA GLU A 383 14.95 -13.87 -11.50
C GLU A 383 13.57 -14.28 -12.05
N LEU A 384 13.07 -15.41 -11.57
CA LEU A 384 11.75 -15.93 -11.89
C LEU A 384 10.91 -16.03 -10.61
N ARG A 385 9.75 -15.38 -10.59
CA ARG A 385 8.78 -15.42 -9.50
C ARG A 385 7.49 -16.06 -9.97
N LEU A 386 7.11 -17.15 -9.34
CA LEU A 386 5.90 -17.90 -9.63
C LEU A 386 5.08 -17.98 -8.36
N HIS A 387 3.96 -17.29 -8.36
CA HIS A 387 3.07 -17.25 -7.21
C HIS A 387 1.69 -17.77 -7.63
N GLU A 388 1.20 -18.78 -6.92
CA GLU A 388 -0.13 -19.38 -7.16
C GLU A 388 -0.31 -19.86 -8.62
N THR A 389 0.77 -20.40 -9.23
CA THR A 389 0.76 -20.91 -10.60
C THR A 389 0.69 -22.42 -10.63
N GLU A 390 0.05 -23.00 -11.67
CA GLU A 390 -0.04 -24.45 -11.91
C GLU A 390 1.17 -24.99 -12.69
N ILE A 391 2.37 -24.50 -12.38
CA ILE A 391 3.57 -24.99 -13.02
C ILE A 391 3.89 -26.43 -12.60
N SER A 392 4.18 -27.31 -13.58
CA SER A 392 4.53 -28.70 -13.33
C SER A 392 6.04 -28.92 -13.30
N ASN A 393 6.47 -30.08 -12.76
CA ASN A 393 7.87 -30.51 -12.78
C ASN A 393 8.45 -30.53 -14.19
N ASP A 394 7.65 -30.96 -15.17
CA ASP A 394 8.08 -31.06 -16.58
C ASP A 394 8.44 -29.70 -17.19
N SER A 395 7.77 -28.63 -16.78
CA SER A 395 8.12 -27.27 -17.22
C SER A 395 9.49 -26.85 -16.68
N PHE A 396 9.87 -27.33 -15.49
CA PHE A 396 11.18 -27.06 -14.90
C PHE A 396 12.32 -27.83 -15.57
N LEU A 397 12.06 -28.99 -16.19
CA LEU A 397 13.10 -29.72 -16.94
C LEU A 397 13.76 -28.87 -18.01
N SER A 398 13.02 -27.94 -18.62
CA SER A 398 13.55 -27.02 -19.62
C SER A 398 14.59 -26.04 -19.07
N LEU A 399 14.62 -25.81 -17.75
CA LEU A 399 15.57 -24.92 -17.09
C LEU A 399 16.87 -25.63 -16.68
N TYR A 400 16.97 -26.96 -16.80
CA TYR A 400 18.15 -27.73 -16.39
C TYR A 400 19.34 -27.44 -17.30
N GLY A 401 20.52 -27.23 -16.71
CA GLY A 401 21.77 -27.17 -17.46
C GLY A 401 22.21 -28.56 -17.93
N PRO A 402 23.04 -28.73 -18.94
CA PRO A 402 23.61 -27.73 -19.86
C PRO A 402 22.77 -27.50 -21.13
N THR A 403 21.64 -28.18 -21.30
CA THR A 403 20.78 -28.10 -22.50
C THR A 403 19.55 -27.21 -22.29
N GLY A 404 19.41 -26.62 -21.12
CA GLY A 404 18.26 -25.81 -20.74
C GLY A 404 18.22 -24.42 -21.32
N VAL A 405 17.18 -23.69 -20.98
CA VAL A 405 16.95 -22.30 -21.35
C VAL A 405 17.21 -21.37 -20.15
N CYS A 406 17.12 -20.06 -20.34
CA CYS A 406 17.39 -19.04 -19.31
C CYS A 406 18.78 -19.19 -18.63
N PRO A 407 19.88 -19.07 -19.38
CA PRO A 407 21.23 -19.37 -18.88
C PRO A 407 21.67 -18.47 -17.71
N ARG A 408 21.08 -17.28 -17.55
CA ARG A 408 21.42 -16.31 -16.49
C ARG A 408 20.53 -16.39 -15.25
N LEU A 409 19.62 -17.37 -15.18
CA LEU A 409 18.71 -17.50 -14.05
C LEU A 409 19.47 -17.85 -12.75
N LYS A 410 19.33 -17.00 -11.75
CA LYS A 410 20.01 -17.06 -10.45
C LYS A 410 19.08 -17.17 -9.26
N ARG A 411 17.89 -16.59 -9.37
CA ARG A 411 16.91 -16.52 -8.26
C ARG A 411 15.57 -17.07 -8.67
N LEU A 412 15.00 -17.88 -7.78
CA LEU A 412 13.66 -18.44 -7.89
C LEU A 412 12.85 -18.06 -6.64
N ASP A 413 11.67 -17.45 -6.83
CA ASP A 413 10.69 -17.20 -5.77
C ASP A 413 9.40 -17.94 -6.11
N LEU A 414 9.13 -19.01 -5.37
CA LEU A 414 8.04 -19.96 -5.61
C LEU A 414 7.09 -19.91 -4.44
N ARG A 415 5.85 -19.52 -4.70
CA ARG A 415 4.84 -19.43 -3.65
C ARG A 415 3.54 -20.10 -4.10
N TRP A 416 3.05 -21.04 -3.29
CA TRP A 416 1.79 -21.73 -3.56
C TRP A 416 1.77 -22.49 -4.90
N CYS A 417 2.92 -22.99 -5.35
CA CYS A 417 3.03 -23.83 -6.53
C CYS A 417 2.74 -25.30 -6.13
N GLU A 418 1.52 -25.75 -6.35
CA GLU A 418 1.05 -27.05 -5.82
C GLU A 418 1.59 -28.27 -6.57
N GLN A 419 1.91 -28.12 -7.86
CA GLN A 419 2.33 -29.25 -8.71
C GLN A 419 3.86 -29.42 -8.77
N LEU A 420 4.61 -28.52 -8.13
CA LEU A 420 6.07 -28.53 -8.18
C LEU A 420 6.64 -29.34 -7.02
N ALA A 421 7.33 -30.42 -7.31
CA ALA A 421 8.02 -31.25 -6.33
C ALA A 421 9.37 -30.67 -5.91
N GLY A 422 9.73 -30.85 -4.65
CA GLY A 422 11.02 -30.42 -4.13
C GLY A 422 12.21 -31.09 -4.82
N GLN A 423 12.07 -32.36 -5.23
CA GLN A 423 13.10 -33.06 -5.99
C GLN A 423 13.42 -32.38 -7.34
N ALA A 424 12.40 -31.89 -8.06
CA ALA A 424 12.64 -31.16 -9.31
C ALA A 424 13.44 -29.87 -9.11
N LEU A 425 13.28 -29.21 -7.96
CA LEU A 425 14.08 -28.05 -7.59
C LEU A 425 15.52 -28.45 -7.24
N ALA A 426 15.71 -29.51 -6.47
CA ALA A 426 17.04 -30.02 -6.15
C ALA A 426 17.81 -30.44 -7.41
N ASP A 427 17.16 -31.16 -8.32
CA ASP A 427 17.74 -31.56 -9.60
C ASP A 427 18.10 -30.36 -10.49
N LEU A 428 17.25 -29.33 -10.54
CA LEU A 428 17.54 -28.09 -11.24
C LEU A 428 18.83 -27.45 -10.70
N VAL A 429 18.93 -27.26 -9.39
CA VAL A 429 20.10 -26.66 -8.76
C VAL A 429 21.34 -27.49 -9.05
N GLN A 430 21.27 -28.80 -8.84
CA GLN A 430 22.36 -29.72 -9.06
C GLN A 430 22.83 -29.72 -10.53
N SER A 431 21.91 -29.67 -11.48
CA SER A 431 22.22 -29.64 -12.93
C SER A 431 23.01 -28.41 -13.37
N ARG A 432 22.95 -27.31 -12.59
CA ARG A 432 23.65 -26.04 -12.89
C ARG A 432 24.96 -25.85 -12.10
N ILE A 433 25.26 -26.71 -11.16
CA ILE A 433 26.50 -26.67 -10.34
C ILE A 433 27.68 -27.38 -11.03
N ASP A 434 27.56 -27.90 -12.22
CA ASP A 434 28.44 -28.83 -12.91
C ASP A 434 29.95 -28.74 -12.49
N PRO A 435 30.54 -29.89 -12.04
CA PRO A 435 31.92 -29.95 -11.56
C PRO A 435 32.99 -30.02 -12.68
N THR A 436 32.63 -30.13 -13.95
CA THR A 436 33.59 -30.21 -15.03
C THR A 436 34.14 -28.83 -15.40
N ALA A 437 34.88 -28.24 -14.47
CA ALA A 437 35.31 -26.86 -14.39
C ALA A 437 36.28 -26.34 -15.46
N ASN A 438 36.47 -27.02 -16.59
CA ASN A 438 37.36 -26.56 -17.67
C ASN A 438 36.66 -26.03 -18.94
N GLN A 439 35.33 -26.07 -18.98
CA GLN A 439 34.55 -25.43 -20.02
C GLN A 439 33.91 -24.15 -19.51
N ARG A 440 33.89 -23.09 -20.30
CA ARG A 440 33.23 -21.82 -20.00
C ARG A 440 31.83 -22.13 -19.48
N ARG A 441 31.49 -21.68 -18.26
CA ARG A 441 30.16 -21.84 -17.68
C ARG A 441 29.14 -21.28 -18.65
N LEU A 442 28.33 -22.13 -19.24
CA LEU A 442 27.26 -21.75 -20.17
C LEU A 442 26.02 -21.26 -19.36
N PHE A 443 25.93 -21.70 -18.11
CA PHE A 443 24.79 -21.40 -17.23
C PHE A 443 25.29 -20.84 -15.90
N ASP A 444 24.60 -19.80 -15.41
CA ASP A 444 24.83 -19.30 -14.05
C ASP A 444 24.23 -20.30 -13.04
N PRO A 445 24.86 -20.53 -11.89
CA PRO A 445 24.29 -21.34 -10.82
C PRO A 445 23.08 -20.64 -10.20
N ILE A 446 22.14 -21.42 -9.69
CA ILE A 446 21.05 -20.88 -8.88
C ILE A 446 21.65 -20.46 -7.54
N GLU A 447 21.58 -19.16 -7.23
CA GLU A 447 22.14 -18.56 -6.03
C GLU A 447 21.14 -18.55 -4.88
N GLU A 448 19.86 -18.39 -5.18
CA GLU A 448 18.81 -18.26 -4.16
C GLU A 448 17.49 -18.90 -4.59
N ILE A 449 16.89 -19.67 -3.70
CA ILE A 449 15.52 -20.19 -3.86
C ILE A 449 14.69 -19.80 -2.64
N THR A 450 13.56 -19.14 -2.89
CA THR A 450 12.53 -18.90 -1.90
C THR A 450 11.35 -19.83 -2.17
N VAL A 451 10.97 -20.65 -1.20
CA VAL A 451 9.82 -21.56 -1.29
C VAL A 451 8.85 -21.25 -0.16
N ILE A 452 7.62 -20.90 -0.50
CA ILE A 452 6.58 -20.59 0.48
C ILE A 452 5.32 -21.40 0.15
N ASN A 453 4.92 -22.29 1.04
CA ASN A 453 3.67 -23.05 0.95
C ASN A 453 3.50 -23.89 -0.34
N CYS A 454 4.58 -24.45 -0.89
CA CYS A 454 4.53 -25.40 -1.99
C CYS A 454 4.30 -26.81 -1.41
N ALA A 455 3.16 -27.43 -1.74
CA ALA A 455 2.66 -28.65 -1.06
C ALA A 455 3.55 -29.89 -1.23
N LEU A 456 4.21 -30.01 -2.38
CA LEU A 456 5.04 -31.18 -2.73
C LEU A 456 6.53 -30.98 -2.40
N VAL A 457 6.90 -29.86 -1.75
CA VAL A 457 8.26 -29.64 -1.26
C VAL A 457 8.33 -30.13 0.17
N ASP A 458 8.97 -31.26 0.38
CA ASP A 458 9.14 -31.91 1.68
C ASP A 458 10.45 -31.50 2.39
N GLU A 459 10.63 -31.96 3.63
CA GLU A 459 11.78 -31.62 4.45
C GLU A 459 13.10 -32.12 3.86
N SER A 460 13.11 -33.31 3.25
CA SER A 460 14.32 -33.85 2.63
C SER A 460 14.78 -32.99 1.46
N SER A 461 13.86 -32.60 0.59
CA SER A 461 14.14 -31.70 -0.53
C SER A 461 14.66 -30.34 -0.07
N VAL A 462 14.15 -29.81 1.05
CA VAL A 462 14.64 -28.56 1.64
C VAL A 462 16.07 -28.68 2.12
N LEU A 463 16.42 -29.82 2.76
CA LEU A 463 17.78 -30.08 3.22
C LEU A 463 18.75 -30.18 2.03
N ASP A 464 18.36 -30.88 0.97
CA ASP A 464 19.16 -31.00 -0.24
C ASP A 464 19.38 -29.64 -0.92
N LEU A 465 18.34 -28.81 -1.01
CA LEU A 465 18.42 -27.45 -1.52
C LEU A 465 19.34 -26.56 -0.65
N ALA A 466 19.21 -26.65 0.68
CA ALA A 466 20.01 -25.86 1.61
C ALA A 466 21.51 -26.22 1.58
N GLN A 467 21.85 -27.44 1.20
CA GLN A 467 23.24 -27.87 0.99
C GLN A 467 23.81 -27.36 -0.33
N ALA A 468 22.97 -27.20 -1.35
CA ALA A 468 23.39 -26.85 -2.71
C ALA A 468 23.36 -25.34 -2.97
N THR A 469 22.46 -24.59 -2.35
CA THR A 469 22.30 -23.15 -2.57
C THR A 469 21.67 -22.46 -1.36
N VAL A 470 21.59 -21.12 -1.37
CA VAL A 470 20.84 -20.36 -0.37
C VAL A 470 19.35 -20.60 -0.56
N CYS A 471 18.74 -21.31 0.38
CA CYS A 471 17.33 -21.67 0.33
C CYS A 471 16.58 -21.02 1.49
N SER A 472 15.61 -20.20 1.17
CA SER A 472 14.68 -19.64 2.14
C SER A 472 13.34 -20.40 2.07
N VAL A 473 13.11 -21.28 3.03
CA VAL A 473 11.85 -22.01 3.14
C VAL A 473 11.05 -21.46 4.29
N VAL A 474 9.92 -20.85 3.99
CA VAL A 474 8.98 -20.37 4.99
C VAL A 474 7.72 -21.22 4.92
N VAL A 475 7.63 -22.18 5.81
CA VAL A 475 6.39 -22.91 6.05
C VAL A 475 5.59 -22.12 7.08
N ARG A 476 4.59 -21.40 6.63
CA ARG A 476 3.71 -20.64 7.54
C ARG A 476 2.47 -21.46 7.88
N ASN A 477 2.03 -21.34 9.12
CA ASN A 477 0.74 -21.90 9.55
C ASN A 477 -0.41 -21.15 8.85
N LEU A 478 -1.46 -21.88 8.56
CA LEU A 478 -2.69 -21.47 7.89
C LEU A 478 -3.32 -20.18 8.42
N GLU A 479 -3.21 -19.93 9.73
CA GLU A 479 -3.84 -18.79 10.39
C GLU A 479 -3.09 -17.45 10.20
N ASP A 480 -1.81 -17.48 9.86
CA ASP A 480 -0.98 -16.28 9.76
C ASP A 480 -0.97 -15.61 8.38
N HIS A 481 -1.51 -16.27 7.36
CA HIS A 481 -1.34 -15.86 5.95
C HIS A 481 -2.22 -14.72 5.50
N CYS A 482 -3.41 -14.65 6.06
CA CYS A 482 -4.44 -13.73 5.58
C CYS A 482 -4.42 -12.36 6.24
N ARG A 483 -3.75 -12.21 7.38
CA ARG A 483 -3.78 -10.97 8.17
C ARG A 483 -3.14 -9.74 7.52
N PRO A 484 -2.03 -9.81 6.75
CA PRO A 484 -1.41 -8.59 6.23
C PRO A 484 -1.93 -8.10 4.88
N ARG A 485 -2.67 -8.91 4.10
CA ARG A 485 -2.93 -8.62 2.68
C ARG A 485 -4.35 -8.83 2.16
N ASP A 486 -5.34 -9.10 3.01
CA ASP A 486 -6.73 -9.42 2.59
C ASP A 486 -6.85 -10.53 1.51
N CYS A 487 -5.81 -11.38 1.36
CA CYS A 487 -5.78 -12.44 0.37
C CYS A 487 -6.88 -13.51 0.58
N CYS A 488 -7.46 -13.59 1.78
CA CYS A 488 -8.60 -14.47 2.08
C CYS A 488 -9.88 -14.13 1.32
N ASN A 489 -9.98 -12.94 0.76
CA ASN A 489 -11.13 -12.53 -0.04
C ASN A 489 -11.06 -13.05 -1.49
N ASN A 490 -9.92 -13.62 -1.90
CA ASN A 490 -9.80 -14.26 -3.20
C ASN A 490 -10.48 -15.63 -3.18
N SER A 491 -11.57 -15.79 -3.93
CA SER A 491 -12.38 -17.03 -3.96
C SER A 491 -11.59 -18.22 -4.53
N ARG A 492 -10.66 -17.98 -5.46
CA ARG A 492 -9.78 -18.99 -6.05
C ARG A 492 -8.80 -19.53 -5.01
N TYR A 493 -8.21 -18.63 -4.23
CA TYR A 493 -7.35 -18.97 -3.12
C TYR A 493 -8.10 -19.80 -2.06
N GLY A 494 -9.29 -19.37 -1.70
CA GLY A 494 -10.15 -20.10 -0.77
C GLY A 494 -10.58 -21.48 -1.30
N GLN A 495 -10.74 -21.66 -2.62
CA GLN A 495 -11.06 -22.97 -3.23
C GLN A 495 -9.84 -23.89 -3.26
N ARG A 496 -8.66 -23.40 -3.68
CA ARG A 496 -7.40 -24.15 -3.63
C ARG A 496 -7.09 -24.60 -2.21
N PHE A 497 -7.35 -23.75 -1.26
CA PHE A 497 -7.20 -24.03 0.16
C PHE A 497 -8.12 -25.14 0.66
N ARG A 498 -9.40 -25.12 0.29
CA ARG A 498 -10.38 -26.17 0.65
C ARG A 498 -10.05 -27.53 0.01
N LEU A 499 -9.56 -27.53 -1.23
CA LEU A 499 -9.13 -28.75 -1.92
C LEU A 499 -7.90 -29.36 -1.25
N ARG A 500 -7.03 -28.56 -0.67
CA ARG A 500 -5.86 -28.99 0.09
C ARG A 500 -6.24 -29.61 1.42
N ASP A 501 -7.09 -28.95 2.20
CA ASP A 501 -7.63 -29.50 3.46
C ASP A 501 -8.33 -30.86 3.26
N GLN A 502 -9.00 -31.06 2.12
CA GLN A 502 -9.61 -32.33 1.80
C GLN A 502 -8.58 -33.43 1.48
N LYS A 503 -7.44 -33.11 0.89
CA LYS A 503 -6.34 -34.07 0.63
C LYS A 503 -5.54 -34.40 1.89
N ASP A 504 -5.39 -33.45 2.81
CA ASP A 504 -4.60 -33.61 4.05
C ASP A 504 -5.36 -34.36 5.15
N LEU A 505 -6.67 -34.58 5.02
CA LEU A 505 -7.47 -35.40 5.95
C LEU A 505 -7.03 -36.89 6.03
N GLY A 506 -6.20 -37.36 5.09
CA GLY A 506 -5.64 -38.73 5.06
C GLY A 506 -4.15 -38.83 5.43
N SER A 507 -3.44 -37.73 5.68
CA SER A 507 -2.00 -37.75 5.98
C SER A 507 -1.73 -37.50 7.47
N PRO A 508 -0.74 -38.18 8.09
CA PRO A 508 -0.36 -37.89 9.47
C PRO A 508 0.10 -36.44 9.59
N LYS A 509 -0.34 -35.77 10.67
CA LYS A 509 -0.02 -34.38 10.99
C LYS A 509 1.49 -34.13 10.82
N ARG A 510 1.87 -33.42 9.76
CA ARG A 510 3.25 -33.00 9.52
C ARG A 510 3.61 -31.93 10.56
N SER A 511 4.72 -32.17 11.23
CA SER A 511 5.28 -31.24 12.21
C SER A 511 5.57 -29.88 11.55
N ASN A 512 5.17 -28.81 12.22
CA ASN A 512 5.48 -27.43 11.82
C ASN A 512 6.99 -27.21 11.90
N ILE A 513 7.68 -27.22 10.77
CA ILE A 513 9.11 -26.91 10.72
C ILE A 513 9.25 -25.45 10.29
N LYS A 514 9.77 -24.67 11.20
CA LYS A 514 10.17 -23.29 10.94
C LYS A 514 11.69 -23.27 10.82
N LEU A 515 12.21 -23.53 9.62
CA LEU A 515 13.61 -23.32 9.30
C LEU A 515 13.74 -21.90 8.75
N VAL A 516 14.24 -20.99 9.56
CA VAL A 516 14.73 -19.69 9.12
C VAL A 516 16.24 -19.83 9.08
N LEU A 517 16.77 -20.10 7.90
CA LEU A 517 18.22 -20.00 7.66
C LEU A 517 18.48 -18.55 7.21
N TYR A 518 19.31 -17.82 7.99
CA TYR A 518 19.83 -16.50 7.65
C TYR A 518 21.04 -16.63 6.74
#